data_760da071ccabf5a848ce95549096da12
#
_entry.id   760da071ccabf5a848ce95549096da12
#
_cell.length_a   1.000
_cell.length_b   1.000
_cell.length_c   1.000
_cell.angle_alpha   90.00
_cell.angle_beta   90.00
_cell.angle_gamma   90.00
#
_symmetry.space_group_name_H-M   'P 1'
#
loop_
_entity.id
_entity.type
_entity.pdbx_description
1 polymer ?
#
loop_
_entity_poly.entity_id
_entity_poly.type
_entity_poly.pdbx_seq_one_letter_code
_entity_poly.pdbx_strand_id
1 'polypeptide(L)'
;PAIARMMESHGIEAYVSIQRGDSWADGIYNILSEEWANNGGVELERIRYAAEVQEFSSYLQQAENVLSAAVDEYGIEHIAIDVIGFQEVATMLQQAQDYPTVYEVVWFGSDGTALTSQIRDDAPDQASHVNLYSTLAAPAESQKYTDLYDRYWSLVGMPYGYYTACTYDIGWILAETILESQSTDALTLLDLQYTTAFNSFGASGWNRLNEDGDRYAANYQIWAYRLKPDGTGEDYIAGLYDFVTGQVTWYTQEIGYTPPTR
;
A
#
# COMPACT_ATOMS: atom_id res chain seq x y z
N PRO A 1 1.73 4.63 -8.66
CA PRO A 1 1.02 5.93 -8.69
C PRO A 1 0.39 6.30 -7.33
N ALA A 2 -0.40 5.38 -6.67
CA ALA A 2 -1.14 5.73 -5.45
C ALA A 2 -0.25 6.26 -4.31
N ILE A 3 0.90 5.62 -4.04
CA ILE A 3 1.83 6.06 -2.99
C ILE A 3 2.39 7.45 -3.33
N ALA A 4 2.84 7.68 -4.57
CA ALA A 4 3.35 8.99 -4.99
C ALA A 4 2.31 10.10 -4.80
N ARG A 5 1.05 9.86 -5.21
CA ARG A 5 -0.05 10.82 -5.01
C ARG A 5 -0.41 11.02 -3.54
N MET A 6 -0.33 9.97 -2.73
CA MET A 6 -0.53 10.07 -1.29
C MET A 6 0.53 10.98 -0.64
N MET A 7 1.81 10.77 -0.96
CA MET A 7 2.92 11.60 -0.49
C MET A 7 2.77 13.06 -0.97
N GLU A 8 2.49 13.28 -2.27
CA GLU A 8 2.26 14.61 -2.84
C GLU A 8 1.11 15.34 -2.13
N SER A 9 -0.02 14.65 -1.93
CA SER A 9 -1.21 15.23 -1.26
C SER A 9 -0.97 15.50 0.23
N HIS A 10 0.07 14.92 0.82
CA HIS A 10 0.53 15.18 2.18
C HIS A 10 1.60 16.28 2.25
N GLY A 11 1.94 16.91 1.12
CA GLY A 11 2.90 18.00 1.08
C GLY A 11 4.37 17.55 1.09
N ILE A 12 4.65 16.29 0.83
CA ILE A 12 6.04 15.77 0.80
C ILE A 12 6.76 16.28 -0.44
N GLU A 13 8.01 16.66 -0.26
CA GLU A 13 8.92 17.13 -1.32
C GLU A 13 10.07 16.16 -1.56
N ALA A 14 10.54 15.50 -0.48
CA ALA A 14 11.64 14.56 -0.55
C ALA A 14 11.42 13.34 0.36
N TYR A 15 11.96 12.17 -0.02
CA TYR A 15 11.82 10.95 0.79
C TYR A 15 13.05 10.07 0.76
N VAL A 16 13.15 9.20 1.77
CA VAL A 16 14.06 8.05 1.82
C VAL A 16 13.22 6.79 1.63
N SER A 17 13.59 5.90 0.70
CA SER A 17 12.97 4.59 0.60
C SER A 17 13.72 3.56 1.43
N ILE A 18 13.03 2.86 2.32
CA ILE A 18 13.56 1.70 3.07
C ILE A 18 12.79 0.48 2.59
N GLN A 19 13.44 -0.37 1.79
CA GLN A 19 12.76 -1.46 1.12
C GLN A 19 13.38 -2.83 1.35
N ARG A 20 12.50 -3.82 1.37
CA ARG A 20 12.85 -5.23 1.31
C ARG A 20 13.58 -5.58 0.02
N GLY A 21 14.56 -6.45 0.12
CA GLY A 21 15.42 -6.83 -1.00
C GLY A 21 14.89 -8.02 -1.81
N ASP A 22 13.70 -7.89 -2.40
CA ASP A 22 13.12 -8.89 -3.31
C ASP A 22 12.46 -8.23 -4.53
N SER A 23 12.01 -9.05 -5.49
CA SER A 23 11.44 -8.57 -6.76
C SER A 23 10.11 -7.85 -6.58
N TRP A 24 9.32 -8.19 -5.55
CA TRP A 24 8.06 -7.50 -5.26
C TRP A 24 8.32 -6.06 -4.81
N ALA A 25 9.20 -5.87 -3.85
CA ALA A 25 9.57 -4.53 -3.37
C ALA A 25 10.28 -3.70 -4.45
N ASP A 26 11.17 -4.34 -5.24
CA ASP A 26 11.81 -3.67 -6.38
C ASP A 26 10.78 -3.18 -7.42
N GLY A 27 9.71 -3.94 -7.68
CA GLY A 27 8.63 -3.55 -8.58
C GLY A 27 7.87 -2.31 -8.09
N ILE A 28 7.47 -2.29 -6.81
CA ILE A 28 6.79 -1.14 -6.20
C ILE A 28 7.69 0.09 -6.23
N TYR A 29 8.94 -0.07 -5.78
CA TYR A 29 9.92 1.01 -5.74
C TYR A 29 10.15 1.64 -7.13
N ASN A 30 10.36 0.84 -8.18
CA ASN A 30 10.62 1.35 -9.51
C ASN A 30 9.49 2.24 -10.03
N ILE A 31 8.23 1.81 -9.81
CA ILE A 31 7.04 2.59 -10.20
C ILE A 31 6.93 3.87 -9.35
N LEU A 32 7.18 3.77 -8.04
CA LEU A 32 7.12 4.94 -7.15
C LEU A 32 8.18 5.97 -7.53
N SER A 33 9.45 5.56 -7.69
CA SER A 33 10.57 6.43 -8.00
C SER A 33 10.38 7.15 -9.34
N GLU A 34 9.90 6.44 -10.37
CA GLU A 34 9.58 7.03 -11.67
C GLU A 34 8.45 8.07 -11.58
N GLU A 35 7.32 7.71 -10.96
CA GLU A 35 6.20 8.63 -10.78
C GLU A 35 6.57 9.86 -9.94
N TRP A 36 7.36 9.65 -8.87
CA TRP A 36 7.80 10.72 -8.00
C TRP A 36 8.71 11.72 -8.72
N ALA A 37 9.68 11.22 -9.48
CA ALA A 37 10.56 12.07 -10.30
C ALA A 37 9.79 12.84 -11.37
N ASN A 38 8.79 12.20 -12.03
CA ASN A 38 7.95 12.84 -13.03
C ASN A 38 7.09 13.97 -12.43
N ASN A 39 6.76 13.90 -11.14
CA ASN A 39 6.02 14.94 -10.41
C ASN A 39 6.95 16.00 -9.79
N GLY A 40 8.27 15.92 -10.03
CA GLY A 40 9.27 16.86 -9.53
C GLY A 40 9.64 16.69 -8.06
N GLY A 41 9.33 15.55 -7.47
CA GLY A 41 9.77 15.18 -6.13
C GLY A 41 11.20 14.66 -6.11
N VAL A 42 11.83 14.64 -4.93
CA VAL A 42 13.22 14.22 -4.73
C VAL A 42 13.28 12.91 -3.98
N GLU A 43 14.03 11.94 -4.49
CA GLU A 43 14.45 10.77 -3.74
C GLU A 43 15.82 11.04 -3.14
N LEU A 44 15.92 11.08 -1.82
CA LEU A 44 17.16 11.36 -1.10
C LEU A 44 18.08 10.14 -1.08
N GLU A 45 17.53 8.98 -0.78
CA GLU A 45 18.27 7.72 -0.77
C GLU A 45 17.35 6.51 -0.87
N ARG A 46 17.87 5.43 -1.49
CA ARG A 46 17.29 4.09 -1.50
C ARG A 46 18.07 3.17 -0.58
N ILE A 47 17.44 2.71 0.48
CA ILE A 47 18.01 1.78 1.46
C ILE A 47 17.35 0.40 1.28
N ARG A 48 18.15 -0.59 0.89
CA ARG A 48 17.62 -1.93 0.58
C ARG A 48 18.14 -2.95 1.61
N TYR A 49 17.23 -3.59 2.37
CA TYR A 49 17.59 -4.61 3.36
C TYR A 49 17.31 -6.02 2.85
N ALA A 50 18.08 -7.03 3.32
CA ALA A 50 17.84 -8.42 2.96
C ALA A 50 16.54 -8.94 3.62
N ALA A 51 15.79 -9.79 2.91
CA ALA A 51 14.47 -10.25 3.32
C ALA A 51 14.43 -10.99 4.68
N GLU A 52 15.54 -11.54 5.12
CA GLU A 52 15.67 -12.30 6.36
C GLU A 52 16.11 -11.46 7.56
N VAL A 53 16.32 -10.14 7.36
CA VAL A 53 16.79 -9.24 8.41
C VAL A 53 15.75 -9.13 9.53
N GLN A 54 16.25 -9.21 10.77
CA GLN A 54 15.45 -9.05 12.00
C GLN A 54 15.92 -7.83 12.83
N GLU A 55 17.00 -7.18 12.41
CA GLU A 55 17.62 -6.04 13.10
C GLU A 55 17.87 -4.93 12.08
N PHE A 56 17.32 -3.75 12.33
CA PHE A 56 17.25 -2.65 11.36
C PHE A 56 18.08 -1.42 11.74
N SER A 57 18.82 -1.43 12.87
CA SER A 57 19.53 -0.26 13.38
C SER A 57 20.50 0.37 12.38
N SER A 58 21.20 -0.46 11.58
CA SER A 58 22.14 0.07 10.57
C SER A 58 21.42 0.78 9.41
N TYR A 59 20.26 0.30 9.00
CA TYR A 59 19.43 0.90 7.95
C TYR A 59 18.75 2.18 8.44
N LEU A 60 18.24 2.15 9.68
CA LEU A 60 17.64 3.32 10.33
C LEU A 60 18.68 4.42 10.59
N GLN A 61 19.91 4.05 10.97
CA GLN A 61 21.02 5.01 11.11
C GLN A 61 21.39 5.66 9.77
N GLN A 62 21.34 4.90 8.66
CA GLN A 62 21.56 5.43 7.32
C GLN A 62 20.45 6.43 6.96
N ALA A 63 19.18 6.07 7.20
CA ALA A 63 18.04 6.97 6.99
C ALA A 63 18.13 8.24 7.86
N GLU A 64 18.49 8.09 9.15
CA GLU A 64 18.68 9.23 10.06
C GLU A 64 19.71 10.23 9.55
N ASN A 65 20.87 9.74 9.06
CA ASN A 65 21.92 10.62 8.55
C ASN A 65 21.46 11.41 7.31
N VAL A 66 20.66 10.79 6.45
CA VAL A 66 20.15 11.42 5.22
C VAL A 66 19.03 12.40 5.55
N LEU A 67 18.04 11.97 6.32
CA LEU A 67 16.88 12.80 6.67
C LEU A 67 17.29 14.01 7.54
N SER A 68 18.14 13.82 8.54
CA SER A 68 18.61 14.93 9.40
C SER A 68 19.38 16.00 8.59
N ALA A 69 20.10 15.60 7.55
CA ALA A 69 20.77 16.55 6.67
C ALA A 69 19.78 17.30 5.74
N ALA A 70 18.64 16.70 5.43
CA ALA A 70 17.62 17.29 4.54
C ALA A 70 16.67 18.26 5.27
N VAL A 71 16.59 18.22 6.60
CA VAL A 71 15.66 19.06 7.38
C VAL A 71 15.87 20.56 7.12
N ASP A 72 17.11 21.03 6.98
CA ASP A 72 17.40 22.43 6.75
C ASP A 72 16.96 22.92 5.37
N GLU A 73 16.88 22.03 4.38
CA GLU A 73 16.51 22.35 3.01
C GLU A 73 15.00 22.28 2.78
N TYR A 74 14.35 21.23 3.29
CA TYR A 74 12.94 20.94 2.99
C TYR A 74 11.98 21.26 4.16
N GLY A 75 12.45 21.23 5.40
CA GLY A 75 11.59 21.18 6.59
C GLY A 75 11.17 19.75 6.92
N ILE A 76 11.00 19.46 8.22
CA ILE A 76 10.67 18.10 8.67
C ILE A 76 9.29 17.63 8.21
N GLU A 77 8.36 18.54 8.01
CA GLU A 77 6.99 18.28 7.53
C GLU A 77 6.91 17.96 6.04
N HIS A 78 7.97 18.18 5.27
CA HIS A 78 8.05 17.96 3.82
C HIS A 78 8.98 16.82 3.42
N ILE A 79 9.54 16.12 4.40
CA ILE A 79 10.34 14.91 4.18
C ILE A 79 9.65 13.68 4.78
N ALA A 80 9.88 12.51 4.18
CA ALA A 80 9.20 11.29 4.57
C ALA A 80 10.07 10.04 4.45
N ILE A 81 9.59 8.94 5.01
CA ILE A 81 10.04 7.59 4.69
C ILE A 81 8.97 6.90 3.86
N ASP A 82 9.36 6.29 2.75
CA ASP A 82 8.59 5.24 2.09
C ASP A 82 9.13 3.88 2.54
N VAL A 83 8.28 3.06 3.15
CA VAL A 83 8.65 1.74 3.63
C VAL A 83 7.96 0.64 2.82
N ILE A 84 8.76 -0.19 2.12
CA ILE A 84 8.25 -1.31 1.34
C ILE A 84 8.70 -2.62 2.01
N GLY A 85 7.80 -3.21 2.78
CA GLY A 85 8.04 -4.41 3.56
C GLY A 85 6.72 -5.06 3.99
N PHE A 86 6.84 -6.06 4.83
CA PHE A 86 5.70 -6.78 5.39
C PHE A 86 5.65 -6.64 6.92
N GLN A 87 5.38 -7.74 7.62
CA GLN A 87 5.27 -7.79 9.08
C GLN A 87 6.52 -7.35 9.83
N GLU A 88 7.71 -7.46 9.23
CA GLU A 88 8.99 -7.02 9.82
C GLU A 88 9.06 -5.51 10.06
N VAL A 89 8.20 -4.73 9.41
CA VAL A 89 8.08 -3.29 9.62
C VAL A 89 7.65 -2.98 11.07
N ALA A 90 6.93 -3.88 11.75
CA ALA A 90 6.64 -3.72 13.19
C ALA A 90 7.92 -3.61 14.03
N THR A 91 8.91 -4.48 13.77
CA THR A 91 10.23 -4.40 14.43
C THR A 91 11.00 -3.15 14.05
N MET A 92 10.94 -2.76 12.77
CA MET A 92 11.57 -1.53 12.28
C MET A 92 11.00 -0.29 12.98
N LEU A 93 9.69 -0.19 13.13
CA LEU A 93 9.01 0.89 13.87
C LEU A 93 9.42 0.94 15.33
N GLN A 94 9.53 -0.22 16.00
CA GLN A 94 10.01 -0.27 17.39
C GLN A 94 11.43 0.25 17.55
N GLN A 95 12.32 -0.08 16.61
CA GLN A 95 13.72 0.37 16.61
C GLN A 95 13.86 1.83 16.16
N ALA A 96 12.91 2.37 15.39
CA ALA A 96 12.93 3.74 14.90
C ALA A 96 12.93 4.79 16.01
N GLN A 97 12.44 4.45 17.20
CA GLN A 97 12.39 5.35 18.37
C GLN A 97 13.77 5.86 18.81
N ASP A 98 14.85 5.14 18.47
CA ASP A 98 16.23 5.52 18.79
C ASP A 98 16.82 6.53 17.79
N TYR A 99 16.07 6.90 16.72
CA TYR A 99 16.50 7.77 15.62
C TYR A 99 15.55 8.96 15.49
N PRO A 100 15.90 10.13 16.05
CA PRO A 100 14.95 11.22 16.24
C PRO A 100 14.28 11.72 14.96
N THR A 101 15.03 11.91 13.86
CA THR A 101 14.45 12.40 12.60
C THR A 101 13.60 11.33 11.94
N VAL A 102 14.08 10.09 11.90
CA VAL A 102 13.35 8.93 11.39
C VAL A 102 12.01 8.73 12.11
N TYR A 103 11.99 8.94 13.44
CA TYR A 103 10.79 8.76 14.24
C TYR A 103 9.81 9.94 14.20
N GLU A 104 10.28 11.13 13.78
CA GLU A 104 9.46 12.35 13.70
C GLU A 104 8.78 12.51 12.33
N VAL A 105 9.42 12.05 11.23
CA VAL A 105 8.84 12.18 9.88
C VAL A 105 7.68 11.22 9.66
N VAL A 106 6.78 11.58 8.72
CA VAL A 106 5.67 10.71 8.32
C VAL A 106 6.19 9.51 7.51
N TRP A 107 5.57 8.34 7.72
CA TRP A 107 5.90 7.13 6.97
C TRP A 107 4.77 6.75 6.02
N PHE A 108 5.15 6.36 4.81
CA PHE A 108 4.24 5.83 3.80
C PHE A 108 4.59 4.39 3.47
N GLY A 109 3.58 3.59 3.18
CA GLY A 109 3.76 2.18 2.88
C GLY A 109 2.83 1.67 1.79
N SER A 110 3.07 0.42 1.42
CA SER A 110 2.30 -0.31 0.42
C SER A 110 1.25 -1.24 1.06
N ASP A 111 0.67 -2.11 0.24
CA ASP A 111 -0.24 -3.17 0.67
C ASP A 111 0.40 -4.17 1.66
N GLY A 112 1.73 -4.30 1.64
CA GLY A 112 2.47 -5.16 2.58
C GLY A 112 2.42 -4.68 4.02
N THR A 113 2.18 -3.39 4.25
CA THR A 113 2.05 -2.80 5.58
C THR A 113 0.61 -2.42 5.95
N ALA A 114 -0.34 -2.52 5.02
CA ALA A 114 -1.76 -2.29 5.30
C ALA A 114 -2.39 -3.49 6.01
N LEU A 115 -3.19 -3.25 7.06
CA LEU A 115 -3.91 -4.29 7.83
C LEU A 115 -3.00 -5.39 8.41
N THR A 116 -1.73 -5.09 8.65
CA THR A 116 -0.76 -6.05 9.16
C THR A 116 -0.93 -6.24 10.66
N SER A 117 -1.29 -7.46 11.08
CA SER A 117 -1.56 -7.78 12.49
C SER A 117 -0.36 -7.50 13.39
N GLN A 118 0.87 -7.78 12.94
CA GLN A 118 2.08 -7.50 13.71
C GLN A 118 2.26 -6.00 13.99
N ILE A 119 2.01 -5.12 13.01
CA ILE A 119 2.08 -3.67 13.23
C ILE A 119 1.00 -3.24 14.22
N ARG A 120 -0.25 -3.71 14.02
CA ARG A 120 -1.37 -3.38 14.89
C ARG A 120 -1.17 -3.88 16.33
N ASP A 121 -0.65 -5.09 16.51
CA ASP A 121 -0.61 -5.76 17.81
C ASP A 121 0.72 -5.47 18.57
N ASP A 122 1.85 -5.30 17.85
CA ASP A 122 3.20 -5.19 18.44
C ASP A 122 3.79 -3.77 18.38
N ALA A 123 3.32 -2.91 17.48
CA ALA A 123 3.85 -1.55 17.28
C ALA A 123 2.78 -0.48 16.99
N PRO A 124 1.57 -0.54 17.60
CA PRO A 124 0.50 0.41 17.28
C PRO A 124 0.81 1.85 17.68
N ASP A 125 1.54 2.04 18.78
CA ASP A 125 1.93 3.36 19.26
C ASP A 125 2.95 4.00 18.31
N GLN A 126 3.96 3.25 17.89
CA GLN A 126 4.98 3.71 16.97
C GLN A 126 4.38 4.01 15.59
N ALA A 127 3.55 3.11 15.05
CA ALA A 127 2.87 3.31 13.78
C ALA A 127 1.94 4.53 13.81
N SER A 128 1.26 4.75 14.93
CA SER A 128 0.45 5.95 15.16
C SER A 128 1.30 7.21 15.25
N HIS A 129 2.45 7.16 15.94
CA HIS A 129 3.34 8.30 16.14
C HIS A 129 3.90 8.81 14.80
N VAL A 130 4.45 7.92 13.98
CA VAL A 130 5.00 8.28 12.67
C VAL A 130 3.93 8.49 11.59
N ASN A 131 2.65 8.37 11.94
CA ASN A 131 1.54 8.40 10.99
C ASN A 131 1.77 7.46 9.80
N LEU A 132 1.98 6.15 10.06
CA LEU A 132 2.17 5.18 8.97
C LEU A 132 0.89 5.06 8.14
N TYR A 133 0.94 5.59 6.91
CA TYR A 133 -0.12 5.51 5.91
C TYR A 133 0.21 4.50 4.82
N SER A 134 -0.62 3.47 4.67
CA SER A 134 -0.38 2.35 3.76
C SER A 134 -1.50 2.21 2.75
N THR A 135 -1.16 1.99 1.48
CA THR A 135 -2.14 1.81 0.41
C THR A 135 -2.57 0.36 0.28
N LEU A 136 -3.88 0.10 0.20
CA LEU A 136 -4.43 -1.20 -0.16
C LEU A 136 -5.53 -1.01 -1.20
N ALA A 137 -5.51 -1.80 -2.27
CA ALA A 137 -6.54 -1.72 -3.29
C ALA A 137 -7.94 -1.88 -2.68
N ALA A 138 -8.82 -0.95 -3.02
CA ALA A 138 -10.19 -0.94 -2.53
C ALA A 138 -11.07 -1.86 -3.36
N PRO A 139 -11.99 -2.64 -2.76
CA PRO A 139 -13.00 -3.35 -3.51
C PRO A 139 -13.94 -2.36 -4.20
N ALA A 140 -14.50 -2.75 -5.33
CA ALA A 140 -15.51 -1.92 -5.99
C ALA A 140 -16.78 -1.84 -5.12
N GLU A 141 -17.34 -0.64 -5.00
CA GLU A 141 -18.67 -0.46 -4.42
C GLU A 141 -19.72 -0.97 -5.43
N SER A 142 -19.99 -2.26 -5.41
CA SER A 142 -20.89 -2.91 -6.38
C SER A 142 -21.79 -3.94 -5.72
N GLN A 143 -22.94 -4.20 -6.35
CA GLN A 143 -23.85 -5.27 -5.91
C GLN A 143 -23.15 -6.64 -5.93
N LYS A 144 -22.27 -6.90 -6.91
CA LYS A 144 -21.52 -8.16 -6.97
C LYS A 144 -20.61 -8.36 -5.76
N TYR A 145 -19.99 -7.27 -5.27
CA TYR A 145 -19.18 -7.33 -4.04
C TYR A 145 -20.06 -7.63 -2.82
N THR A 146 -21.17 -6.92 -2.68
CA THR A 146 -22.10 -7.09 -1.55
C THR A 146 -22.70 -8.50 -1.53
N ASP A 147 -23.18 -8.99 -2.67
CA ASP A 147 -23.77 -10.35 -2.78
C ASP A 147 -22.74 -11.45 -2.44
N LEU A 148 -21.48 -11.27 -2.90
CA LEU A 148 -20.41 -12.20 -2.56
C LEU A 148 -20.07 -12.12 -1.06
N TYR A 149 -20.02 -10.91 -0.48
CA TYR A 149 -19.73 -10.69 0.93
C TYR A 149 -20.78 -11.40 1.81
N ASP A 150 -22.06 -11.16 1.54
CA ASP A 150 -23.16 -11.76 2.31
C ASP A 150 -23.16 -13.29 2.23
N ARG A 151 -22.92 -13.83 1.02
CA ARG A 151 -22.80 -15.27 0.80
C ARG A 151 -21.60 -15.87 1.52
N TYR A 152 -20.44 -15.23 1.44
CA TYR A 152 -19.22 -15.68 2.11
C TYR A 152 -19.41 -15.64 3.64
N TRP A 153 -19.94 -14.53 4.16
CA TRP A 153 -20.25 -14.39 5.58
C TRP A 153 -21.18 -15.50 6.07
N SER A 154 -22.23 -15.81 5.32
CA SER A 154 -23.18 -16.86 5.69
C SER A 154 -22.57 -18.27 5.73
N LEU A 155 -21.51 -18.51 4.95
CA LEU A 155 -20.85 -19.81 4.84
C LEU A 155 -19.68 -19.97 5.82
N VAL A 156 -18.94 -18.91 6.06
CA VAL A 156 -17.65 -18.95 6.78
C VAL A 156 -17.72 -18.24 8.13
N GLY A 157 -18.65 -17.28 8.30
CA GLY A 157 -18.81 -16.51 9.55
C GLY A 157 -17.68 -15.49 9.81
N MET A 158 -16.91 -15.13 8.77
CA MET A 158 -15.81 -14.18 8.84
C MET A 158 -15.89 -13.17 7.70
N PRO A 159 -15.44 -11.92 7.90
CA PRO A 159 -15.30 -10.97 6.79
C PRO A 159 -14.24 -11.43 5.81
N TYR A 160 -14.33 -10.97 4.57
CA TYR A 160 -13.26 -11.12 3.59
C TYR A 160 -12.77 -9.76 3.11
N GLY A 161 -11.52 -9.72 2.64
CA GLY A 161 -10.91 -8.53 2.08
C GLY A 161 -10.84 -8.55 0.55
N TYR A 162 -10.23 -7.51 0.00
CA TYR A 162 -10.03 -7.30 -1.43
C TYR A 162 -9.44 -8.52 -2.17
N TYR A 163 -8.40 -9.15 -1.63
CA TYR A 163 -7.75 -10.31 -2.26
C TYR A 163 -8.67 -11.53 -2.39
N THR A 164 -9.61 -11.72 -1.46
CA THR A 164 -10.60 -12.79 -1.57
C THR A 164 -11.57 -12.53 -2.73
N ALA A 165 -12.00 -11.28 -2.92
CA ALA A 165 -12.81 -10.89 -4.07
C ALA A 165 -12.04 -11.10 -5.39
N CYS A 166 -10.75 -10.74 -5.43
CA CYS A 166 -9.89 -11.00 -6.59
C CYS A 166 -9.79 -12.50 -6.91
N THR A 167 -9.58 -13.34 -5.88
CA THR A 167 -9.50 -14.79 -6.04
C THR A 167 -10.79 -15.39 -6.62
N TYR A 168 -11.94 -14.88 -6.18
CA TYR A 168 -13.23 -15.27 -6.75
C TYR A 168 -13.35 -14.88 -8.22
N ASP A 169 -12.97 -13.65 -8.57
CA ASP A 169 -13.02 -13.16 -9.95
C ASP A 169 -12.05 -13.92 -10.88
N ILE A 170 -10.84 -14.24 -10.39
CA ILE A 170 -9.86 -15.07 -11.12
C ILE A 170 -10.47 -16.44 -11.47
N GLY A 171 -11.20 -17.05 -10.53
CA GLY A 171 -11.88 -18.31 -10.78
C GLY A 171 -12.89 -18.22 -11.94
N TRP A 172 -13.66 -17.13 -11.99
CA TRP A 172 -14.60 -16.89 -13.09
C TRP A 172 -13.92 -16.59 -14.40
N ILE A 173 -12.91 -15.71 -14.44
CA ILE A 173 -12.15 -15.39 -15.65
C ILE A 173 -11.54 -16.66 -16.25
N LEU A 174 -10.92 -17.51 -15.41
CA LEU A 174 -10.33 -18.76 -15.85
C LEU A 174 -11.39 -19.71 -16.42
N ALA A 175 -12.55 -19.86 -15.74
CA ALA A 175 -13.63 -20.71 -16.21
C ALA A 175 -14.20 -20.22 -17.55
N GLU A 176 -14.45 -18.93 -17.71
CA GLU A 176 -14.92 -18.32 -18.95
C GLU A 176 -13.91 -18.50 -20.07
N THR A 177 -12.61 -18.27 -19.80
CA THR A 177 -11.54 -18.46 -20.77
C THR A 177 -11.45 -19.92 -21.27
N ILE A 178 -11.58 -20.91 -20.37
CA ILE A 178 -11.61 -22.34 -20.73
C ILE A 178 -12.84 -22.67 -21.59
N LEU A 179 -14.01 -22.16 -21.20
CA LEU A 179 -15.24 -22.40 -21.93
C LEU A 179 -15.22 -21.78 -23.35
N GLU A 180 -14.67 -20.60 -23.47
CA GLU A 180 -14.57 -19.90 -24.76
C GLU A 180 -13.52 -20.55 -25.66
N SER A 181 -12.33 -20.86 -25.14
CA SER A 181 -11.25 -21.49 -25.90
C SER A 181 -11.49 -22.96 -26.20
N GLN A 182 -12.37 -23.64 -25.48
CA GLN A 182 -12.54 -25.10 -25.49
C GLN A 182 -11.23 -25.87 -25.29
N SER A 183 -10.29 -25.27 -24.54
CA SER A 183 -8.93 -25.76 -24.28
C SER A 183 -8.54 -25.62 -22.82
N THR A 184 -7.61 -26.47 -22.40
CA THR A 184 -6.90 -26.33 -21.11
C THR A 184 -5.40 -26.12 -21.33
N ASP A 185 -4.99 -25.89 -22.58
CA ASP A 185 -3.61 -25.57 -22.91
C ASP A 185 -3.24 -24.16 -22.40
N ALA A 186 -2.17 -24.06 -21.63
CA ALA A 186 -1.80 -22.82 -20.95
C ALA A 186 -1.52 -21.64 -21.89
N LEU A 187 -0.90 -21.89 -23.05
CA LEU A 187 -0.60 -20.82 -24.02
C LEU A 187 -1.88 -20.32 -24.69
N THR A 188 -2.80 -21.25 -25.05
CA THR A 188 -4.11 -20.89 -25.59
C THR A 188 -4.93 -20.07 -24.60
N LEU A 189 -4.89 -20.42 -23.32
CA LEU A 189 -5.59 -19.68 -22.26
C LEU A 189 -4.97 -18.30 -22.04
N LEU A 190 -3.65 -18.20 -22.08
CA LEU A 190 -2.93 -16.92 -21.85
C LEU A 190 -3.33 -15.88 -22.92
N ASP A 191 -3.41 -16.25 -24.19
CA ASP A 191 -3.78 -15.35 -25.28
C ASP A 191 -5.22 -14.81 -25.13
N LEU A 192 -6.14 -15.64 -24.66
CA LEU A 192 -7.55 -15.25 -24.49
C LEU A 192 -7.85 -14.55 -23.16
N GLN A 193 -7.08 -14.85 -22.12
CA GLN A 193 -7.30 -14.36 -20.75
C GLN A 193 -7.36 -12.83 -20.68
N TYR A 194 -6.50 -12.12 -21.42
CA TYR A 194 -6.51 -10.66 -21.45
C TYR A 194 -7.83 -10.09 -21.95
N THR A 195 -8.38 -10.68 -23.01
CA THR A 195 -9.68 -10.27 -23.59
C THR A 195 -10.83 -10.60 -22.63
N THR A 196 -10.81 -11.77 -22.01
CA THR A 196 -11.82 -12.18 -21.03
C THR A 196 -11.77 -11.26 -19.80
N ALA A 197 -10.58 -11.00 -19.24
CA ALA A 197 -10.39 -10.10 -18.12
C ALA A 197 -10.81 -8.66 -18.46
N PHE A 198 -10.47 -8.17 -19.67
CA PHE A 198 -10.86 -6.83 -20.13
C PHE A 198 -12.38 -6.62 -20.13
N ASN A 199 -13.15 -7.65 -20.48
CA ASN A 199 -14.61 -7.61 -20.55
C ASN A 199 -15.30 -8.00 -19.23
N SER A 200 -14.54 -8.36 -18.20
CA SER A 200 -15.05 -8.83 -16.93
C SER A 200 -15.08 -7.71 -15.88
N PHE A 201 -16.28 -7.46 -15.33
CA PHE A 201 -16.47 -6.68 -14.11
C PHE A 201 -16.94 -7.62 -13.01
N GLY A 202 -16.06 -7.90 -12.06
CA GLY A 202 -16.27 -8.87 -10.99
C GLY A 202 -16.67 -8.26 -9.64
N ALA A 203 -16.56 -9.06 -8.59
CA ALA A 203 -16.75 -8.61 -7.22
C ALA A 203 -15.66 -7.65 -6.76
N SER A 204 -14.42 -7.83 -7.21
CA SER A 204 -13.31 -6.92 -6.94
C SER A 204 -13.32 -5.64 -7.80
N GLY A 205 -14.21 -5.55 -8.80
CA GLY A 205 -14.34 -4.46 -9.74
C GLY A 205 -13.92 -4.83 -11.16
N TRP A 206 -13.38 -3.87 -11.92
CA TRP A 206 -12.94 -4.10 -13.29
C TRP A 206 -11.64 -4.90 -13.34
N ASN A 207 -11.65 -6.05 -14.05
CA ASN A 207 -10.54 -7.00 -14.06
C ASN A 207 -9.53 -6.78 -15.21
N ARG A 208 -9.59 -5.66 -15.91
CA ARG A 208 -8.63 -5.33 -16.96
C ARG A 208 -7.19 -5.45 -16.48
N LEU A 209 -6.34 -6.09 -17.26
CA LEU A 209 -4.91 -6.25 -17.04
C LEU A 209 -4.11 -5.27 -17.91
N ASN A 210 -2.91 -4.89 -17.46
CA ASN A 210 -1.90 -4.20 -18.24
C ASN A 210 -1.02 -5.20 -19.02
N GLU A 211 0.02 -4.71 -19.70
CA GLU A 211 0.92 -5.53 -20.53
C GLU A 211 1.75 -6.53 -19.69
N ASP A 212 1.97 -6.24 -18.41
CA ASP A 212 2.70 -7.09 -17.47
C ASP A 212 1.81 -8.15 -16.81
N GLY A 213 0.49 -8.09 -17.05
CA GLY A 213 -0.49 -8.97 -16.42
C GLY A 213 -1.01 -8.49 -15.07
N ASP A 214 -0.60 -7.31 -14.65
CA ASP A 214 -1.11 -6.68 -13.45
C ASP A 214 -2.46 -6.01 -13.69
N ARG A 215 -3.22 -5.80 -12.63
CA ARG A 215 -4.48 -5.07 -12.70
C ARG A 215 -4.24 -3.63 -13.13
N TYR A 216 -4.86 -3.23 -14.25
CA TYR A 216 -4.65 -1.92 -14.87
C TYR A 216 -5.05 -0.74 -13.97
N ALA A 217 -6.13 -0.88 -13.21
CA ALA A 217 -6.71 0.21 -12.44
C ALA A 217 -7.41 -0.31 -11.19
N ALA A 218 -7.17 0.37 -10.06
CA ALA A 218 -7.93 0.20 -8.83
C ALA A 218 -7.90 1.50 -8.04
N ASN A 219 -8.98 1.79 -7.31
CA ASN A 219 -8.94 2.75 -6.22
C ASN A 219 -8.17 2.12 -5.06
N TYR A 220 -7.57 2.95 -4.21
CA TYR A 220 -6.84 2.47 -3.04
C TYR A 220 -7.38 3.14 -1.78
N GLN A 221 -7.73 2.35 -0.78
CA GLN A 221 -7.91 2.83 0.58
C GLN A 221 -6.54 3.14 1.18
N ILE A 222 -6.46 4.22 1.93
CA ILE A 222 -5.29 4.57 2.73
C ILE A 222 -5.58 4.11 4.15
N TRP A 223 -4.82 3.13 4.61
CA TRP A 223 -4.94 2.54 5.94
C TRP A 223 -3.90 3.12 6.88
N ALA A 224 -4.27 3.28 8.14
CA ALA A 224 -3.40 3.73 9.20
C ALA A 224 -3.67 2.97 10.50
N TYR A 225 -2.85 3.22 11.50
CA TYR A 225 -2.90 2.58 12.81
C TYR A 225 -3.10 3.61 13.91
N ARG A 226 -3.83 3.24 14.94
CA ARG A 226 -3.96 4.04 16.15
C ARG A 226 -4.00 3.16 17.40
N LEU A 227 -3.55 3.73 18.53
CA LEU A 227 -3.68 3.11 19.84
C LEU A 227 -5.04 3.50 20.44
N LYS A 228 -5.85 2.51 20.81
CA LYS A 228 -7.11 2.76 21.51
C LYS A 228 -6.86 3.08 22.99
N PRO A 229 -7.84 3.70 23.68
CA PRO A 229 -7.72 4.00 25.10
C PRO A 229 -7.49 2.79 26.02
N ASP A 230 -7.85 1.58 25.56
CA ASP A 230 -7.62 0.33 26.28
C ASP A 230 -6.20 -0.25 26.06
N GLY A 231 -5.37 0.43 25.27
CA GLY A 231 -3.99 0.03 24.96
C GLY A 231 -3.89 -0.97 23.81
N THR A 232 -4.98 -1.30 23.14
CA THR A 232 -4.96 -2.18 21.95
C THR A 232 -4.82 -1.36 20.67
N GLY A 233 -4.15 -1.93 19.66
CA GLY A 233 -4.06 -1.33 18.34
C GLY A 233 -5.36 -1.47 17.53
N GLU A 234 -5.57 -0.55 16.60
CA GLU A 234 -6.68 -0.56 15.65
C GLU A 234 -6.22 -0.08 14.28
N ASP A 235 -6.65 -0.80 13.24
CA ASP A 235 -6.52 -0.34 11.86
C ASP A 235 -7.71 0.56 11.52
N TYR A 236 -7.50 1.63 10.77
CA TYR A 236 -8.59 2.48 10.29
C TYR A 236 -8.31 3.03 8.90
N ILE A 237 -9.36 3.44 8.19
CA ILE A 237 -9.22 4.05 6.88
C ILE A 237 -8.99 5.56 7.07
N ALA A 238 -7.79 6.02 6.70
CA ALA A 238 -7.37 7.40 6.79
C ALA A 238 -7.74 8.24 5.56
N GLY A 239 -8.01 7.58 4.42
CA GLY A 239 -8.35 8.25 3.18
C GLY A 239 -8.58 7.31 2.01
N LEU A 240 -8.71 7.90 0.84
CA LEU A 240 -8.96 7.19 -0.43
C LEU A 240 -8.17 7.85 -1.56
N TYR A 241 -7.51 7.04 -2.38
CA TYR A 241 -6.99 7.42 -3.69
C TYR A 241 -7.98 6.97 -4.77
N ASP A 242 -8.44 7.90 -5.60
CA ASP A 242 -9.29 7.64 -6.76
C ASP A 242 -8.43 7.56 -8.02
N PHE A 243 -8.43 6.39 -8.66
CA PHE A 243 -7.60 6.15 -9.85
C PHE A 243 -8.05 7.00 -11.05
N VAL A 244 -9.34 7.28 -11.21
CA VAL A 244 -9.87 7.98 -12.38
C VAL A 244 -9.49 9.45 -12.36
N THR A 245 -9.54 10.07 -11.18
CA THR A 245 -9.21 11.48 -10.99
C THR A 245 -7.75 11.72 -10.62
N GLY A 246 -7.05 10.68 -10.15
CA GLY A 246 -5.69 10.76 -9.59
C GLY A 246 -5.64 11.51 -8.26
N GLN A 247 -6.78 11.74 -7.61
CA GLN A 247 -6.85 12.53 -6.39
C GLN A 247 -6.85 11.66 -5.13
N VAL A 248 -6.27 12.22 -4.07
CA VAL A 248 -6.34 11.67 -2.72
C VAL A 248 -7.31 12.50 -1.88
N THR A 249 -8.20 11.81 -1.18
CA THR A 249 -9.10 12.41 -0.20
C THR A 249 -8.73 11.90 1.18
N TRP A 250 -8.24 12.77 2.05
CA TRP A 250 -7.96 12.46 3.45
C TRP A 250 -9.23 12.59 4.30
N TYR A 251 -9.46 11.63 5.18
CA TYR A 251 -10.55 11.66 6.14
C TYR A 251 -10.08 12.40 7.41
N THR A 252 -10.07 13.73 7.35
CA THR A 252 -9.48 14.60 8.38
C THR A 252 -10.06 14.40 9.77
N GLN A 253 -11.30 13.93 9.90
CA GLN A 253 -11.91 13.57 11.17
C GLN A 253 -11.31 12.29 11.77
N GLU A 254 -10.89 11.34 10.92
CA GLU A 254 -10.27 10.09 11.36
C GLU A 254 -8.80 10.29 11.72
N ILE A 255 -8.05 11.05 10.90
CA ILE A 255 -6.62 11.29 11.15
C ILE A 255 -6.38 12.40 12.19
N GLY A 256 -7.39 13.22 12.50
CA GLY A 256 -7.31 14.25 13.55
C GLY A 256 -6.61 15.55 13.14
N TYR A 257 -6.16 15.69 11.89
CA TYR A 257 -5.52 16.90 11.37
C TYR A 257 -5.76 17.06 9.86
N THR A 258 -5.40 18.20 9.30
CA THR A 258 -5.35 18.43 7.86
C THR A 258 -3.91 18.28 7.39
N PRO A 259 -3.60 17.36 6.46
CA PRO A 259 -2.25 17.23 5.93
C PRO A 259 -1.73 18.56 5.38
N PRO A 260 -0.42 18.86 5.54
CA PRO A 260 0.18 20.04 4.93
C PRO A 260 0.00 20.00 3.41
N THR A 261 -0.09 21.16 2.82
CA THR A 261 -0.13 21.30 1.34
C THR A 261 1.20 21.82 0.85
N ARG A 262 1.63 21.32 -0.27
CA ARG A 262 2.85 21.75 -0.98
C ARG A 262 2.73 23.18 -1.49
#